data_2cca8375ffcd0ce6585ad3deb7304337
#
_entry.id   2cca8375ffcd0ce6585ad3deb7304337
#
_cell.length_a   1.000
_cell.length_b   1.000
_cell.length_c   1.000
_cell.angle_alpha   90.00
_cell.angle_beta   90.00
_cell.angle_gamma   90.00
#
_symmetry.space_group_name_H-M   'P 1'
#
loop_
_entity.id
_entity.type
_entity.pdbx_description
1 polymer ?
#
loop_
_entity_poly.entity_id
_entity_poly.type
_entity_poly.pdbx_seq_one_letter_code
_entity_poly.pdbx_strand_id
1 'polypeptide(L)'
;DLSEKYMRIFRDAFVSMDLAQNILVIKTVSGMAMAVAAAVDAMHLHEMLGCIAGDDTIMCAIRTNEDAVEVMGRLRKMIEERQG
;
A
#
# COMPACT_ATOMS: atom_id res chain seq x y z
N ASP A 1 -12.79 9.87 -11.39
CA ASP A 1 -12.99 9.57 -9.98
C ASP A 1 -11.64 9.47 -9.24
N LEU A 2 -11.55 10.14 -8.10
CA LEU A 2 -10.34 10.18 -7.30
C LEU A 2 -9.92 8.78 -6.85
N SER A 3 -10.87 7.94 -6.48
CA SER A 3 -10.59 6.57 -6.07
C SER A 3 -9.88 5.79 -7.16
N GLU A 4 -10.38 5.89 -8.37
CA GLU A 4 -9.78 5.18 -9.50
C GLU A 4 -8.38 5.68 -9.79
N LYS A 5 -8.19 6.99 -9.67
CA LYS A 5 -6.88 7.59 -9.90
C LYS A 5 -5.85 7.06 -8.91
N TYR A 6 -6.21 7.00 -7.62
CA TYR A 6 -5.30 6.50 -6.60
C TYR A 6 -5.01 5.01 -6.78
N MET A 7 -6.02 4.23 -7.14
CA MET A 7 -5.83 2.80 -7.37
C MET A 7 -4.92 2.56 -8.57
N ARG A 8 -5.05 3.38 -9.61
CA ARG A 8 -4.18 3.28 -10.77
C ARG A 8 -2.73 3.59 -10.42
N ILE A 9 -2.52 4.65 -9.64
CA ILE A 9 -1.17 5.00 -9.19
C ILE A 9 -0.56 3.83 -8.42
N PHE A 10 -1.33 3.25 -7.52
CA PHE A 10 -0.86 2.14 -6.70
C PHE A 10 -0.45 0.95 -7.59
N ARG A 11 -1.32 0.56 -8.51
CA ARG A 11 -1.04 -0.59 -9.39
C ARG A 11 0.17 -0.34 -10.28
N ASP A 12 0.26 0.86 -10.86
CA ASP A 12 1.30 1.15 -11.84
C ASP A 12 2.68 1.26 -11.21
N ALA A 13 2.76 1.74 -9.99
CA ALA A 13 4.05 1.98 -9.33
C ALA A 13 4.47 0.85 -8.40
N PHE A 14 3.58 -0.07 -8.08
CA PHE A 14 3.84 -1.17 -7.16
C PHE A 14 4.89 -2.13 -7.71
N VAL A 15 5.83 -2.55 -6.85
CA VAL A 15 6.80 -3.58 -7.22
C VAL A 15 6.58 -4.82 -6.36
N SER A 16 6.58 -4.67 -5.04
CA SER A 16 6.40 -5.81 -4.14
C SER A 16 5.97 -5.32 -2.78
N MET A 17 5.54 -6.25 -1.93
CA MET A 17 5.26 -5.93 -0.54
C MET A 17 5.47 -7.15 0.32
N ASP A 18 5.78 -6.91 1.60
CA ASP A 18 6.02 -7.98 2.54
C ASP A 18 5.72 -7.48 3.95
N LEU A 19 5.57 -8.40 4.87
CA LEU A 19 5.25 -8.10 6.27
C LEU A 19 6.41 -8.43 7.19
N ALA A 20 6.67 -7.52 8.13
CA ALA A 20 7.50 -7.80 9.29
C ALA A 20 6.56 -7.62 10.47
N GLN A 21 5.86 -8.68 10.84
CA GLN A 21 4.84 -8.67 11.89
C GLN A 21 3.75 -7.65 11.56
N ASN A 22 3.69 -6.53 12.28
CA ASN A 22 2.67 -5.51 12.04
C ASN A 22 3.18 -4.34 11.19
N ILE A 23 4.33 -4.51 10.56
CA ILE A 23 4.87 -3.50 9.64
C ILE A 23 4.72 -4.03 8.22
N LEU A 24 4.03 -3.28 7.39
CA LEU A 24 3.90 -3.61 5.98
C LEU A 24 4.90 -2.76 5.21
N VAL A 25 5.77 -3.43 4.45
CA VAL A 25 6.76 -2.75 3.63
C VAL A 25 6.35 -2.90 2.17
N ILE A 26 6.16 -1.75 1.50
CA ILE A 26 5.78 -1.73 0.08
C ILE A 26 6.94 -1.15 -0.71
N LYS A 27 7.35 -1.86 -1.74
CA LYS A 27 8.37 -1.38 -2.66
C LYS A 27 7.70 -0.85 -3.93
N THR A 28 8.20 0.26 -4.42
CA THR A 28 7.65 0.89 -5.64
C THR A 28 8.76 1.10 -6.66
N VAL A 29 8.37 1.50 -7.85
CA VAL A 29 9.36 1.96 -8.82
C VAL A 29 10.00 3.23 -8.27
N SER A 30 11.22 3.51 -8.76
CA SER A 30 12.02 4.63 -8.26
C SER A 30 11.23 5.95 -8.29
N GLY A 31 11.31 6.69 -7.18
CA GLY A 31 10.70 8.01 -7.09
C GLY A 31 9.21 8.03 -6.80
N MET A 32 8.56 6.87 -6.67
CA MET A 32 7.10 6.82 -6.57
C MET A 32 6.56 6.47 -5.18
N ALA A 33 7.45 6.34 -4.19
CA ALA A 33 6.98 5.93 -2.86
C ALA A 33 5.98 6.91 -2.26
N MET A 34 6.23 8.21 -2.38
CA MET A 34 5.32 9.20 -1.80
C MET A 34 3.96 9.21 -2.50
N ALA A 35 3.95 9.01 -3.82
CA ALA A 35 2.69 8.95 -4.56
C ALA A 35 1.87 7.72 -4.16
N VAL A 36 2.54 6.58 -3.99
CA VAL A 36 1.87 5.35 -3.57
C VAL A 36 1.38 5.49 -2.13
N ALA A 37 2.18 6.11 -1.26
CA ALA A 37 1.77 6.35 0.12
C ALA A 37 0.53 7.23 0.18
N ALA A 38 0.46 8.25 -0.67
CA ALA A 38 -0.74 9.11 -0.74
C ALA A 38 -1.96 8.29 -1.19
N ALA A 39 -1.76 7.36 -2.12
CA ALA A 39 -2.84 6.50 -2.57
C ALA A 39 -3.32 5.59 -1.42
N VAL A 40 -2.39 5.02 -0.67
CA VAL A 40 -2.73 4.18 0.47
C VAL A 40 -3.47 4.97 1.53
N ASP A 41 -3.00 6.19 1.83
CA ASP A 41 -3.67 7.06 2.81
C ASP A 41 -5.10 7.38 2.38
N ALA A 42 -5.32 7.56 1.09
CA ALA A 42 -6.65 7.89 0.56
C ALA A 42 -7.65 6.74 0.71
N MET A 43 -7.17 5.54 0.96
CA MET A 43 -8.05 4.38 1.18
C MET A 43 -8.66 4.38 2.57
N HIS A 44 -8.11 5.16 3.50
CA HIS A 44 -8.60 5.27 4.86
C HIS A 44 -8.74 3.92 5.54
N LEU A 45 -7.68 3.13 5.49
CA LEU A 45 -7.69 1.80 6.10
C LEU A 45 -7.64 1.96 7.62
N HIS A 46 -8.71 1.54 8.28
CA HIS A 46 -8.86 1.70 9.73
C HIS A 46 -7.72 1.00 10.50
N GLU A 47 -7.25 -0.12 9.98
CA GLU A 47 -6.24 -0.94 10.62
C GLU A 47 -4.85 -0.31 10.57
N MET A 48 -4.66 0.68 9.71
CA MET A 48 -3.36 1.32 9.51
C MET A 48 -3.30 2.64 10.26
N LEU A 49 -2.28 2.78 11.10
CA LEU A 49 -2.08 4.01 11.86
C LEU A 49 -1.45 5.10 11.00
N GLY A 50 -0.62 4.73 10.07
CA GLY A 50 0.03 5.68 9.19
C GLY A 50 1.17 5.01 8.45
N CYS A 51 1.80 5.76 7.56
CA CYS A 51 2.95 5.24 6.82
C CYS A 51 3.96 6.35 6.55
N ILE A 52 5.19 5.93 6.29
CA ILE A 52 6.28 6.83 5.94
C ILE A 52 6.89 6.35 4.64
N ALA A 53 7.13 7.27 3.73
CA ALA A 53 7.65 6.94 2.40
C ALA A 53 9.03 7.54 2.19
N GLY A 54 9.93 6.74 1.64
CA GLY A 54 11.22 7.20 1.15
C GLY A 54 11.13 7.43 -0.35
N ASP A 55 12.14 7.01 -1.08
CA ASP A 55 12.15 7.13 -2.54
C ASP A 55 11.34 6.02 -3.21
N ASP A 56 11.64 4.77 -2.85
CA ASP A 56 11.03 3.59 -3.46
C ASP A 56 10.48 2.61 -2.43
N THR A 57 10.38 3.02 -1.18
CA THR A 57 9.98 2.12 -0.09
C THR A 57 9.05 2.86 0.86
N ILE A 58 7.97 2.18 1.24
CA ILE A 58 7.01 2.70 2.20
C ILE A 58 6.94 1.73 3.37
N MET A 59 6.95 2.27 4.59
CA MET A 59 6.73 1.46 5.79
C MET A 59 5.43 1.89 6.43
N CYS A 60 4.52 0.94 6.60
CA CYS A 60 3.19 1.19 7.14
C CYS A 60 3.07 0.52 8.51
N ALA A 61 2.64 1.28 9.50
CA ALA A 61 2.42 0.77 10.84
C ALA A 61 0.96 0.33 10.96
N ILE A 62 0.75 -0.93 11.30
CA ILE A 62 -0.58 -1.52 11.37
C ILE A 62 -0.85 -1.96 12.80
N ARG A 63 -2.12 -1.97 13.20
CA ARG A 63 -2.49 -2.15 14.61
C ARG A 63 -2.09 -3.49 15.18
N THR A 64 -2.33 -4.57 14.44
CA THR A 64 -2.01 -5.92 14.90
C THR A 64 -1.42 -6.74 13.76
N ASN A 65 -0.78 -7.86 14.12
CA ASN A 65 -0.24 -8.77 13.10
C ASN A 65 -1.36 -9.32 12.23
N GLU A 66 -2.51 -9.63 12.83
CA GLU A 66 -3.66 -10.15 12.08
C GLU A 66 -4.17 -9.11 11.09
N ASP A 67 -4.27 -7.87 11.53
CA ASP A 67 -4.70 -6.78 10.65
C ASP A 67 -3.72 -6.58 9.52
N ALA A 68 -2.44 -6.78 9.78
CA ALA A 68 -1.41 -6.61 8.75
C ALA A 68 -1.60 -7.63 7.62
N VAL A 69 -1.89 -8.88 7.98
CA VAL A 69 -2.17 -9.92 6.99
C VAL A 69 -3.40 -9.54 6.16
N GLU A 70 -4.44 -9.07 6.83
CA GLU A 70 -5.68 -8.69 6.16
C GLU A 70 -5.47 -7.50 5.22
N VAL A 71 -4.77 -6.47 5.68
CA VAL A 71 -4.50 -5.29 4.85
C VAL A 71 -3.69 -5.67 3.63
N MET A 72 -2.64 -6.46 3.82
CA MET A 72 -1.82 -6.90 2.69
C MET A 72 -2.65 -7.69 1.69
N GLY A 73 -3.55 -8.55 2.18
CA GLY A 73 -4.44 -9.31 1.31
C GLY A 73 -5.36 -8.42 0.49
N ARG A 74 -5.91 -7.38 1.11
CA ARG A 74 -6.77 -6.42 0.40
C ARG A 74 -6.01 -5.66 -0.68
N LEU A 75 -4.80 -5.23 -0.36
CA LEU A 75 -3.98 -4.50 -1.32
C LEU A 75 -3.57 -5.40 -2.49
N ARG A 76 -3.22 -6.65 -2.19
CA ARG A 76 -2.86 -7.61 -3.24
C ARG A 76 -4.02 -7.87 -4.17
N LYS A 77 -5.22 -7.97 -3.60
CA LYS A 77 -6.43 -8.19 -4.41
C LYS A 77 -6.66 -7.02 -5.35
N MET A 78 -6.44 -5.80 -4.90
CA MET A 78 -6.58 -4.61 -5.75
C MET A 78 -5.62 -4.65 -6.93
N ILE A 79 -4.41 -5.12 -6.69
CA ILE A 79 -3.42 -5.24 -7.77
C ILE A 79 -3.87 -6.29 -8.79
N GLU A 80 -4.38 -7.41 -8.30
CA GLU A 80 -4.84 -8.50 -9.17
C GLU A 80 -6.06 -8.12 -9.99
N GLU A 81 -6.92 -7.27 -9.45
CA GLU A 81 -8.12 -6.83 -10.16
C GLU A 81 -7.80 -6.06 -11.43
N ARG A 82 -6.58 -5.58 -11.54
CA ARG A 82 -6.13 -4.92 -12.76
C ARG A 82 -6.30 -5.81 -13.99
N GLN A 83 -6.22 -7.13 -13.77
CA GLN A 83 -6.28 -8.10 -14.86
C GLN A 83 -7.71 -8.32 -15.37
N GLY A 84 -8.69 -7.95 -14.57
CA GLY A 84 -10.10 -8.16 -14.88
C GLY A 84 -10.71 -7.17 -15.85
#